data_6a01113be950b071f074c2f1a8eab732
#
_entry.id   6a01113be950b071f074c2f1a8eab732
#
_cell.length_a   1.000
_cell.length_b   1.000
_cell.length_c   1.000
_cell.angle_alpha   90.00
_cell.angle_beta   90.00
_cell.angle_gamma   90.00
#
_symmetry.space_group_name_H-M   'P 1'
#
loop_
_entity.id
_entity.type
_entity.pdbx_description
1 polymer ?
#
loop_
_entity_poly.entity_id
_entity_poly.type
_entity_poly.pdbx_seq_one_letter_code
_entity_poly.pdbx_strand_id
1 'polypeptide(L)'
;MSIPESTGTPRTNTDQSRGFRVQGANSDYRMRPRARTVLILLLTFGLLAYFLRDADMGEVWAETRRADPWALALTLAATAATYVLRAVRWQYLLAPIGPTHFGVAFRTTVIGFAASALLPARAGEVIRPYLLAKREGLSATSAFATVILERLLDLLTVLLLFAGYVFFGAAGVVARDPSQLARVKFGGAVAGVGAILASIIFFALAGHPERLGRFTLGIERVLPRALARAAARFVETFAQGLAVMRQPGRLVAALALSFPLWISIAVGIWLTSRAFHITFPFSASFLVMMMLVVGVAVPTPGAIGGYHAFFQFTVETFFNAQHDRAVGAAIVLHAISFLPVTILGLVYMMNEGLTLAGAKRLAETAAPEPPEATTDRQSVEPMRPHGSHPPRQDPPMAREPARRWTE
;
A
#
# COMPACT_ATOMS: atom_id res chain seq x y z
N MET A 1 84.89 40.90 20.62
CA MET A 1 84.55 39.62 21.37
C MET A 1 83.05 39.63 21.55
N SER A 2 82.41 38.61 20.92
CA SER A 2 81.06 38.11 21.15
C SER A 2 79.86 38.99 20.77
N ILE A 3 79.24 38.68 19.69
CA ILE A 3 77.89 39.02 19.24
C ILE A 3 76.84 38.31 20.16
N PRO A 4 75.64 38.82 20.33
CA PRO A 4 74.51 37.95 19.99
C PRO A 4 73.45 38.64 19.12
N GLU A 5 72.89 37.73 18.22
CA GLU A 5 71.76 37.89 17.33
C GLU A 5 70.46 38.20 18.06
N SER A 6 69.62 39.06 17.45
CA SER A 6 68.22 39.20 17.79
C SER A 6 67.35 38.81 16.59
N THR A 7 66.71 37.67 16.65
CA THR A 7 65.74 37.19 15.69
C THR A 7 64.39 37.81 15.99
N GLY A 8 63.94 38.71 15.08
CA GLY A 8 62.58 39.28 15.09
C GLY A 8 61.66 38.33 14.29
N THR A 9 60.60 37.82 14.92
CA THR A 9 59.53 37.13 14.26
C THR A 9 58.45 38.10 13.80
N PRO A 10 57.93 37.98 12.57
CA PRO A 10 56.82 38.82 12.13
C PRO A 10 55.48 38.25 12.64
N ARG A 11 54.68 39.15 13.21
CA ARG A 11 53.27 38.91 13.59
C ARG A 11 52.43 38.75 12.32
N THR A 12 51.87 37.56 12.11
CA THR A 12 50.85 37.35 11.10
C THR A 12 49.49 37.83 11.63
N ASN A 13 48.89 38.70 10.85
CA ASN A 13 47.58 39.29 11.02
C ASN A 13 46.52 38.23 10.74
N THR A 14 45.76 37.80 11.74
CA THR A 14 44.64 36.90 11.60
C THR A 14 43.42 37.63 11.07
N ASP A 15 43.13 37.42 9.81
CA ASP A 15 42.00 37.91 9.08
C ASP A 15 40.70 37.28 9.64
N GLN A 16 39.77 38.14 10.04
CA GLN A 16 38.44 37.76 10.54
C GLN A 16 37.53 37.39 9.35
N SER A 17 37.53 36.17 8.93
CA SER A 17 36.45 35.67 8.07
C SER A 17 35.17 35.46 8.89
N ARG A 18 34.31 36.47 8.89
CA ARG A 18 32.91 36.35 9.34
C ARG A 18 32.18 35.34 8.45
N GLY A 19 32.11 34.10 8.90
CA GLY A 19 31.24 33.09 8.30
C GLY A 19 29.78 33.53 8.39
N PHE A 20 29.21 33.84 7.26
CA PHE A 20 27.77 34.07 7.08
C PHE A 20 27.04 32.77 7.34
N ARG A 21 26.56 32.57 8.55
CA ARG A 21 25.68 31.45 8.90
C ARG A 21 24.31 31.70 8.28
N VAL A 22 24.07 31.12 7.12
CA VAL A 22 22.73 30.99 6.55
C VAL A 22 21.96 30.04 7.47
N GLN A 23 21.19 30.60 8.39
CA GLN A 23 20.14 29.85 9.07
C GLN A 23 19.04 29.53 8.04
N GLY A 24 19.18 28.42 7.35
CA GLY A 24 18.09 27.79 6.60
C GLY A 24 17.03 27.32 7.60
N ALA A 25 15.98 28.12 7.76
CA ALA A 25 14.76 27.71 8.43
C ALA A 25 14.05 26.67 7.56
N ASN A 26 14.55 25.44 7.54
CA ASN A 26 13.75 24.29 7.15
C ASN A 26 12.83 23.97 8.33
N SER A 27 11.67 24.61 8.35
CA SER A 27 10.56 24.16 9.18
C SER A 27 10.06 22.82 8.60
N ASP A 28 10.72 21.72 8.99
CA ASP A 28 10.22 20.37 8.79
C ASP A 28 8.92 20.23 9.59
N TYR A 29 7.79 20.49 8.94
CA TYR A 29 6.44 20.17 9.43
C TYR A 29 6.20 18.64 9.45
N ARG A 30 7.22 17.85 9.82
CA ARG A 30 7.02 16.45 10.18
C ARG A 30 6.40 16.39 11.55
N MET A 31 5.08 16.20 11.62
CA MET A 31 4.40 15.90 12.87
C MET A 31 5.20 14.85 13.64
N ARG A 32 5.52 15.12 14.91
CA ARG A 32 6.23 14.18 15.78
C ARG A 32 5.47 12.83 15.77
N PRO A 33 6.13 11.69 15.71
CA PRO A 33 5.46 10.38 15.59
C PRO A 33 4.40 10.17 16.67
N ARG A 34 4.60 10.70 17.88
CA ARG A 34 3.60 10.69 18.96
C ARG A 34 2.35 11.52 18.63
N ALA A 35 2.49 12.70 18.03
CA ALA A 35 1.36 13.56 17.65
C ALA A 35 0.50 12.90 16.56
N ARG A 36 1.11 12.22 15.60
CA ARG A 36 0.40 11.44 14.57
C ARG A 36 -0.40 10.28 15.20
N THR A 37 0.19 9.54 16.14
CA THR A 37 -0.50 8.44 16.84
C THR A 37 -1.68 8.98 17.66
N VAL A 38 -1.48 10.07 18.40
CA VAL A 38 -2.56 10.74 19.16
C VAL A 38 -3.69 11.19 18.23
N LEU A 39 -3.37 11.82 17.10
CA LEU A 39 -4.39 12.25 16.14
C LEU A 39 -5.20 11.04 15.58
N ILE A 40 -4.53 9.95 15.23
CA ILE A 40 -5.19 8.72 14.75
C ILE A 40 -6.12 8.15 15.83
N LEU A 41 -5.67 8.09 17.07
CA LEU A 41 -6.47 7.60 18.19
C LEU A 41 -7.68 8.53 18.46
N LEU A 42 -7.48 9.84 18.48
CA LEU A 42 -8.56 10.81 18.63
C LEU A 42 -9.61 10.67 17.50
N LEU A 43 -9.14 10.52 16.26
CA LEU A 43 -10.03 10.30 15.12
C LEU A 43 -10.79 8.97 15.27
N THR A 44 -10.13 7.90 15.67
CA THR A 44 -10.75 6.58 15.85
C THR A 44 -11.80 6.62 16.95
N PHE A 45 -11.44 7.14 18.13
CA PHE A 45 -12.39 7.23 19.26
C PHE A 45 -13.51 8.24 18.97
N GLY A 46 -13.22 9.35 18.32
CA GLY A 46 -14.23 10.34 17.92
C GLY A 46 -15.25 9.77 16.94
N LEU A 47 -14.79 9.04 15.92
CA LEU A 47 -15.69 8.37 14.97
C LEU A 47 -16.50 7.25 15.64
N LEU A 48 -15.89 6.50 16.54
CA LEU A 48 -16.58 5.44 17.27
C LEU A 48 -17.61 6.03 18.24
N ALA A 49 -17.29 7.10 18.97
CA ALA A 49 -18.20 7.80 19.83
C ALA A 49 -19.38 8.43 19.04
N TYR A 50 -19.08 9.03 17.89
CA TYR A 50 -20.11 9.53 16.98
C TYR A 50 -21.03 8.41 16.49
N PHE A 51 -20.49 7.27 16.12
CA PHE A 51 -21.25 6.10 15.67
C PHE A 51 -22.17 5.54 16.76
N LEU A 52 -21.71 5.50 17.99
CA LEU A 52 -22.43 4.90 19.13
C LEU A 52 -23.27 5.90 19.94
N ARG A 53 -23.24 7.19 19.62
CA ARG A 53 -23.78 8.26 20.49
C ARG A 53 -25.26 8.12 20.85
N ASP A 54 -26.06 7.61 19.89
CA ASP A 54 -27.52 7.52 20.03
C ASP A 54 -28.01 6.06 20.07
N ALA A 55 -27.06 5.07 20.16
CA ALA A 55 -27.36 3.66 20.12
C ALA A 55 -27.75 3.12 21.50
N ASP A 56 -28.88 2.43 21.60
CA ASP A 56 -29.21 1.60 22.75
C ASP A 56 -28.51 0.23 22.60
N MET A 57 -27.47 0.01 23.37
CA MET A 57 -26.67 -1.23 23.31
C MET A 57 -27.50 -2.47 23.68
N GLY A 58 -28.61 -2.30 24.45
CA GLY A 58 -29.55 -3.39 24.74
C GLY A 58 -30.34 -3.79 23.49
N GLU A 59 -30.84 -2.81 22.76
CA GLU A 59 -31.54 -3.03 21.49
C GLU A 59 -30.59 -3.52 20.40
N VAL A 60 -29.39 -2.97 20.29
CA VAL A 60 -28.36 -3.45 19.36
C VAL A 60 -28.08 -4.94 19.61
N TRP A 61 -27.95 -5.35 20.87
CA TRP A 61 -27.75 -6.75 21.22
C TRP A 61 -28.99 -7.61 20.90
N ALA A 62 -30.21 -7.10 21.19
CA ALA A 62 -31.45 -7.80 20.87
C ALA A 62 -31.61 -8.01 19.37
N GLU A 63 -31.36 -6.99 18.54
CA GLU A 63 -31.39 -7.08 17.08
C GLU A 63 -30.30 -8.04 16.53
N THR A 64 -29.10 -8.03 17.15
CA THR A 64 -28.04 -8.97 16.78
C THR A 64 -28.44 -10.43 17.05
N ARG A 65 -29.13 -10.70 18.16
CA ARG A 65 -29.65 -12.05 18.46
C ARG A 65 -30.80 -12.49 17.55
N ARG A 66 -31.58 -11.55 17.02
CA ARG A 66 -32.68 -11.80 16.07
C ARG A 66 -32.19 -11.94 14.64
N ALA A 67 -30.95 -11.56 14.34
CA ALA A 67 -30.39 -11.61 13.00
C ALA A 67 -30.39 -13.04 12.45
N ASP A 68 -30.74 -13.18 11.15
CA ASP A 68 -30.77 -14.48 10.47
C ASP A 68 -29.38 -15.12 10.42
N PRO A 69 -29.15 -16.25 11.13
CA PRO A 69 -27.84 -16.89 11.20
C PRO A 69 -27.41 -17.47 9.85
N TRP A 70 -28.34 -17.90 8.99
CA TRP A 70 -28.00 -18.44 7.68
C TRP A 70 -27.50 -17.34 6.73
N ALA A 71 -28.11 -16.17 6.75
CA ALA A 71 -27.61 -15.03 5.98
C ALA A 71 -26.22 -14.59 6.46
N LEU A 72 -25.95 -14.62 7.77
CA LEU A 72 -24.61 -14.34 8.32
C LEU A 72 -23.59 -15.43 7.95
N ALA A 73 -23.96 -16.69 7.95
CA ALA A 73 -23.10 -17.79 7.49
C ALA A 73 -22.75 -17.64 6.00
N LEU A 74 -23.72 -17.28 5.16
CA LEU A 74 -23.48 -16.98 3.76
C LEU A 74 -22.59 -15.73 3.57
N THR A 75 -22.72 -14.71 4.43
CA THR A 75 -21.81 -13.55 4.45
C THR A 75 -20.38 -13.97 4.74
N LEU A 76 -20.18 -14.88 5.71
CA LEU A 76 -18.86 -15.43 6.01
C LEU A 76 -18.29 -16.21 4.82
N ALA A 77 -19.11 -17.02 4.15
CA ALA A 77 -18.70 -17.75 2.94
C ALA A 77 -18.33 -16.79 1.80
N ALA A 78 -19.10 -15.73 1.57
CA ALA A 78 -18.80 -14.69 0.58
C ALA A 78 -17.49 -13.96 0.93
N THR A 79 -17.26 -13.70 2.20
CA THR A 79 -15.98 -13.11 2.69
C THR A 79 -14.80 -14.05 2.42
N ALA A 80 -14.93 -15.35 2.71
CA ALA A 80 -13.88 -16.32 2.41
C ALA A 80 -13.60 -16.40 0.90
N ALA A 81 -14.65 -16.43 0.06
CA ALA A 81 -14.52 -16.38 -1.40
C ALA A 81 -13.77 -15.15 -1.88
N THR A 82 -13.99 -13.97 -1.26
CA THR A 82 -13.27 -12.75 -1.57
C THR A 82 -11.75 -12.93 -1.43
N TYR A 83 -11.25 -13.57 -0.37
CA TYR A 83 -9.81 -13.77 -0.17
C TYR A 83 -9.21 -14.79 -1.13
N VAL A 84 -9.97 -15.83 -1.51
CA VAL A 84 -9.57 -16.77 -2.57
C VAL A 84 -9.44 -16.03 -3.90
N LEU A 85 -10.46 -15.27 -4.29
CA LEU A 85 -10.45 -14.47 -5.53
C LEU A 85 -9.32 -13.44 -5.56
N ARG A 86 -9.00 -12.80 -4.41
CA ARG A 86 -7.85 -11.90 -4.29
C ARG A 86 -6.54 -12.62 -4.58
N ALA A 87 -6.32 -13.80 -4.02
CA ALA A 87 -5.10 -14.58 -4.23
C ALA A 87 -4.97 -15.03 -5.69
N VAL A 88 -6.04 -15.54 -6.29
CA VAL A 88 -6.08 -15.94 -7.71
C VAL A 88 -5.77 -14.74 -8.61
N ARG A 89 -6.48 -13.62 -8.42
CA ARG A 89 -6.26 -12.41 -9.21
C ARG A 89 -4.81 -11.92 -9.08
N TRP A 90 -4.26 -11.95 -7.87
CA TRP A 90 -2.88 -11.51 -7.67
C TRP A 90 -1.87 -12.38 -8.38
N GLN A 91 -2.08 -13.71 -8.48
CA GLN A 91 -1.25 -14.58 -9.31
C GLN A 91 -1.26 -14.18 -10.79
N TYR A 92 -2.41 -13.76 -11.34
CA TYR A 92 -2.48 -13.24 -12.71
C TYR A 92 -1.64 -11.98 -12.90
N LEU A 93 -1.63 -11.09 -11.89
CA LEU A 93 -0.83 -9.87 -11.92
C LEU A 93 0.68 -10.14 -11.75
N LEU A 94 1.04 -11.18 -10.97
CA LEU A 94 2.42 -11.59 -10.74
C LEU A 94 3.01 -12.42 -11.88
N ALA A 95 2.19 -13.08 -12.67
CA ALA A 95 2.65 -14.04 -13.69
C ALA A 95 3.72 -13.51 -14.68
N PRO A 96 3.75 -12.22 -15.11
CA PRO A 96 4.83 -11.70 -15.93
C PRO A 96 6.16 -11.49 -15.21
N ILE A 97 6.14 -11.48 -13.87
CA ILE A 97 7.34 -11.30 -13.03
C ILE A 97 7.97 -12.67 -12.74
N GLY A 98 7.15 -13.69 -12.65
CA GLY A 98 7.58 -15.07 -12.42
C GLY A 98 6.46 -15.97 -11.91
N PRO A 99 6.67 -17.28 -11.89
CA PRO A 99 5.70 -18.25 -11.39
C PRO A 99 5.47 -18.06 -9.89
N THR A 100 4.22 -18.23 -9.46
CA THR A 100 3.83 -18.13 -8.04
C THR A 100 2.86 -19.24 -7.67
N HIS A 101 3.04 -19.82 -6.48
CA HIS A 101 2.15 -20.85 -5.96
C HIS A 101 0.94 -20.21 -5.27
N PHE A 102 -0.26 -20.76 -5.54
CA PHE A 102 -1.50 -20.27 -4.93
C PHE A 102 -1.42 -20.22 -3.39
N GLY A 103 -0.90 -21.28 -2.76
CA GLY A 103 -0.77 -21.35 -1.31
C GLY A 103 0.09 -20.22 -0.72
N VAL A 104 1.15 -19.81 -1.43
CA VAL A 104 2.01 -18.69 -1.01
C VAL A 104 1.28 -17.36 -1.21
N ALA A 105 0.65 -17.17 -2.38
CA ALA A 105 -0.12 -15.97 -2.67
C ALA A 105 -1.29 -15.78 -1.68
N PHE A 106 -1.99 -16.86 -1.34
CA PHE A 106 -3.10 -16.84 -0.39
C PHE A 106 -2.60 -16.51 1.04
N ARG A 107 -1.59 -17.25 1.55
CA ARG A 107 -1.06 -17.02 2.89
C ARG A 107 -0.52 -15.60 3.06
N THR A 108 0.29 -15.13 2.12
CA THR A 108 0.85 -13.77 2.19
C THR A 108 -0.22 -12.69 2.05
N THR A 109 -1.30 -12.95 1.28
CA THR A 109 -2.47 -12.07 1.22
C THR A 109 -3.13 -11.96 2.59
N VAL A 110 -3.46 -13.09 3.21
CA VAL A 110 -4.11 -13.13 4.52
C VAL A 110 -3.23 -12.49 5.61
N ILE A 111 -1.92 -12.78 5.61
CA ILE A 111 -0.96 -12.10 6.52
C ILE A 111 -0.97 -10.59 6.29
N GLY A 112 -0.96 -10.14 5.04
CA GLY A 112 -0.98 -8.71 4.70
C GLY A 112 -2.24 -8.00 5.20
N PHE A 113 -3.41 -8.63 5.05
CA PHE A 113 -4.66 -8.06 5.56
C PHE A 113 -4.70 -8.03 7.10
N ALA A 114 -4.24 -9.09 7.78
CA ALA A 114 -4.11 -9.09 9.24
C ALA A 114 -3.14 -8.01 9.74
N ALA A 115 -1.99 -7.88 9.09
CA ALA A 115 -1.02 -6.83 9.40
C ALA A 115 -1.59 -5.42 9.15
N SER A 116 -2.38 -5.22 8.10
CA SER A 116 -3.03 -3.93 7.82
C SER A 116 -4.13 -3.58 8.84
N ALA A 117 -4.80 -4.60 9.41
CA ALA A 117 -5.80 -4.40 10.45
C ALA A 117 -5.17 -4.03 11.81
N LEU A 118 -4.00 -4.60 12.13
CA LEU A 118 -3.36 -4.48 13.44
C LEU A 118 -2.27 -3.40 13.49
N LEU A 119 -1.57 -3.16 12.38
CA LEU A 119 -0.46 -2.22 12.31
C LEU A 119 -0.91 -0.87 11.71
N PRO A 120 -0.32 0.24 12.16
CA PRO A 120 -0.62 1.56 11.59
C PRO A 120 -0.15 1.67 10.14
N ALA A 121 -0.68 2.68 9.42
CA ALA A 121 -0.29 3.03 8.05
C ALA A 121 -0.47 1.91 7.01
N ARG A 122 -1.37 0.95 7.28
CA ARG A 122 -1.62 -0.20 6.38
C ARG A 122 -0.35 -0.96 6.01
N ALA A 123 0.52 -1.16 7.00
CA ALA A 123 1.84 -1.79 6.81
C ALA A 123 1.78 -3.13 6.07
N GLY A 124 0.65 -3.84 6.14
CA GLY A 124 0.44 -5.10 5.43
C GLY A 124 0.49 -4.97 3.90
N GLU A 125 0.22 -3.80 3.34
CA GLU A 125 0.36 -3.57 1.88
C GLU A 125 1.82 -3.62 1.41
N VAL A 126 2.77 -3.38 2.30
CA VAL A 126 4.22 -3.53 2.05
C VAL A 126 4.71 -4.91 2.46
N ILE A 127 4.23 -5.44 3.58
CA ILE A 127 4.62 -6.76 4.11
C ILE A 127 4.21 -7.88 3.14
N ARG A 128 3.01 -7.82 2.56
CA ARG A 128 2.46 -8.82 1.65
C ARG A 128 3.36 -9.08 0.44
N PRO A 129 3.71 -8.10 -0.40
CA PRO A 129 4.57 -8.31 -1.57
C PRO A 129 6.01 -8.66 -1.17
N TYR A 130 6.52 -8.14 -0.07
CA TYR A 130 7.84 -8.50 0.43
C TYR A 130 7.93 -9.99 0.80
N LEU A 131 6.96 -10.50 1.58
CA LEU A 131 6.94 -11.91 1.98
C LEU A 131 6.78 -12.86 0.78
N LEU A 132 5.91 -12.50 -0.17
CA LEU A 132 5.73 -13.28 -1.39
C LEU A 132 7.03 -13.32 -2.21
N ALA A 133 7.62 -12.15 -2.46
CA ALA A 133 8.84 -12.02 -3.23
C ALA A 133 9.99 -12.84 -2.62
N LYS A 134 10.14 -12.79 -1.29
CA LYS A 134 11.17 -13.57 -0.56
C LYS A 134 10.95 -15.07 -0.70
N ARG A 135 9.68 -15.55 -0.76
CA ARG A 135 9.36 -16.97 -0.85
C ARG A 135 9.45 -17.54 -2.25
N GLU A 136 9.07 -16.75 -3.23
CA GLU A 136 9.02 -17.14 -4.64
C GLU A 136 10.30 -16.73 -5.41
N GLY A 137 11.27 -16.10 -4.74
CA GLY A 137 12.52 -15.65 -5.39
C GLY A 137 12.31 -14.49 -6.36
N LEU A 138 11.27 -13.65 -6.14
CA LEU A 138 10.92 -12.53 -7.00
C LEU A 138 11.48 -11.21 -6.46
N SER A 139 11.46 -10.17 -7.29
CA SER A 139 11.76 -8.80 -6.86
C SER A 139 10.64 -8.25 -5.97
N ALA A 140 10.97 -7.80 -4.76
CA ALA A 140 10.01 -7.19 -3.85
C ALA A 140 9.40 -5.89 -4.43
N THR A 141 10.20 -5.08 -5.12
CA THR A 141 9.75 -3.85 -5.79
C THR A 141 8.76 -4.16 -6.91
N SER A 142 9.03 -5.19 -7.72
CA SER A 142 8.12 -5.63 -8.78
C SER A 142 6.82 -6.17 -8.22
N ALA A 143 6.88 -6.97 -7.14
CA ALA A 143 5.69 -7.46 -6.45
C ALA A 143 4.89 -6.32 -5.82
N PHE A 144 5.54 -5.29 -5.26
CA PHE A 144 4.88 -4.09 -4.74
C PHE A 144 4.16 -3.29 -5.84
N ALA A 145 4.76 -3.17 -7.03
CA ALA A 145 4.12 -2.52 -8.18
C ALA A 145 2.80 -3.20 -8.57
N THR A 146 2.72 -4.55 -8.48
CA THR A 146 1.46 -5.28 -8.73
C THR A 146 0.39 -4.99 -7.69
N VAL A 147 0.75 -4.71 -6.42
CA VAL A 147 -0.20 -4.31 -5.38
C VAL A 147 -0.79 -2.94 -5.69
N ILE A 148 0.01 -1.99 -6.20
CA ILE A 148 -0.51 -0.69 -6.63
C ILE A 148 -1.47 -0.85 -7.80
N LEU A 149 -1.13 -1.68 -8.78
CA LEU A 149 -2.03 -2.00 -9.89
C LEU A 149 -3.33 -2.66 -9.40
N GLU A 150 -3.24 -3.55 -8.41
CA GLU A 150 -4.41 -4.14 -7.75
C GLU A 150 -5.33 -3.06 -7.17
N ARG A 151 -4.79 -2.06 -6.46
CA ARG A 151 -5.60 -0.94 -5.92
C ARG A 151 -6.29 -0.13 -7.01
N LEU A 152 -5.63 0.07 -8.13
CA LEU A 152 -6.23 0.78 -9.27
C LEU A 152 -7.38 -0.01 -9.90
N LEU A 153 -7.20 -1.32 -10.12
CA LEU A 153 -8.26 -2.20 -10.62
C LEU A 153 -9.44 -2.29 -9.64
N ASP A 154 -9.16 -2.32 -8.33
CA ASP A 154 -10.17 -2.28 -7.28
C ASP A 154 -11.02 -1.00 -7.38
N LEU A 155 -10.36 0.16 -7.42
CA LEU A 155 -11.03 1.46 -7.53
C LEU A 155 -11.89 1.53 -8.80
N LEU A 156 -11.32 1.14 -9.94
CA LEU A 156 -12.03 1.13 -11.22
C LEU A 156 -13.27 0.23 -11.17
N THR A 157 -13.14 -0.97 -10.62
CA THR A 157 -14.26 -1.92 -10.53
C THR A 157 -15.37 -1.40 -9.62
N VAL A 158 -15.04 -0.86 -8.44
CA VAL A 158 -16.02 -0.28 -7.52
C VAL A 158 -16.77 0.88 -8.18
N LEU A 159 -16.06 1.75 -8.90
CA LEU A 159 -16.67 2.87 -9.60
C LEU A 159 -17.57 2.42 -10.76
N LEU A 160 -17.18 1.38 -11.51
CA LEU A 160 -18.01 0.81 -12.57
C LEU A 160 -19.29 0.19 -12.02
N LEU A 161 -19.21 -0.57 -10.91
CA LEU A 161 -20.36 -1.16 -10.24
C LEU A 161 -21.29 -0.06 -9.67
N PHE A 162 -20.71 0.96 -9.05
CA PHE A 162 -21.46 2.09 -8.54
C PHE A 162 -22.11 2.90 -9.67
N ALA A 163 -21.39 3.16 -10.77
CA ALA A 163 -21.96 3.81 -11.95
C ALA A 163 -23.11 2.99 -12.54
N GLY A 164 -22.94 1.68 -12.67
CA GLY A 164 -24.01 0.78 -13.09
C GLY A 164 -25.24 0.89 -12.20
N TYR A 165 -25.06 0.95 -10.88
CA TYR A 165 -26.18 1.20 -9.95
C TYR A 165 -26.87 2.56 -10.20
N VAL A 166 -26.09 3.63 -10.33
CA VAL A 166 -26.63 4.99 -10.52
C VAL A 166 -27.42 5.12 -11.84
N PHE A 167 -26.94 4.50 -12.92
CA PHE A 167 -27.59 4.60 -14.24
C PHE A 167 -28.77 3.64 -14.42
N PHE A 168 -28.67 2.43 -13.85
CA PHE A 168 -29.66 1.37 -14.12
C PHE A 168 -30.48 0.94 -12.90
N GLY A 169 -29.98 1.13 -11.67
CA GLY A 169 -30.57 0.58 -10.45
C GLY A 169 -31.16 1.60 -9.49
N ALA A 170 -30.85 2.90 -9.64
CA ALA A 170 -31.21 3.92 -8.67
C ALA A 170 -32.70 4.39 -8.74
N ALA A 171 -33.48 3.92 -9.71
CA ALA A 171 -34.86 4.37 -9.93
C ALA A 171 -35.77 4.23 -8.68
N GLY A 172 -35.58 3.17 -7.88
CA GLY A 172 -36.36 2.93 -6.67
C GLY A 172 -35.97 3.81 -5.47
N VAL A 173 -34.75 4.31 -5.41
CA VAL A 173 -34.26 5.22 -4.36
C VAL A 173 -34.53 6.68 -4.70
N VAL A 174 -34.57 7.00 -5.99
CA VAL A 174 -34.80 8.35 -6.56
C VAL A 174 -36.17 8.93 -6.15
N ALA A 175 -37.17 8.07 -5.92
CA ALA A 175 -38.51 8.53 -5.65
C ALA A 175 -38.69 9.28 -4.31
N ARG A 176 -37.70 9.19 -3.39
CA ARG A 176 -37.83 9.76 -2.04
C ARG A 176 -37.22 11.15 -1.88
N ASP A 177 -36.03 11.40 -2.48
CA ASP A 177 -35.39 12.72 -2.45
C ASP A 177 -34.50 12.97 -3.68
N PRO A 178 -35.04 13.69 -4.68
CA PRO A 178 -34.28 14.01 -5.91
C PRO A 178 -32.99 14.78 -5.66
N SER A 179 -32.89 15.57 -4.57
CA SER A 179 -31.72 16.38 -4.26
C SER A 179 -30.54 15.53 -3.76
N GLN A 180 -30.85 14.50 -2.98
CA GLN A 180 -29.82 13.55 -2.50
C GLN A 180 -29.27 12.71 -3.66
N LEU A 181 -30.13 12.25 -4.55
CA LEU A 181 -29.68 11.55 -5.75
C LEU A 181 -28.79 12.43 -6.63
N ALA A 182 -29.13 13.70 -6.83
CA ALA A 182 -28.28 14.62 -7.60
C ALA A 182 -26.89 14.74 -6.99
N ARG A 183 -26.77 14.82 -5.66
CA ARG A 183 -25.47 14.84 -4.95
C ARG A 183 -24.70 13.54 -5.12
N VAL A 184 -25.35 12.38 -5.00
CA VAL A 184 -24.73 11.07 -5.22
C VAL A 184 -24.26 10.91 -6.66
N LYS A 185 -25.10 11.30 -7.65
CA LYS A 185 -24.72 11.30 -9.08
C LYS A 185 -23.55 12.21 -9.36
N PHE A 186 -23.55 13.43 -8.83
CA PHE A 186 -22.45 14.38 -8.99
C PHE A 186 -21.15 13.84 -8.36
N GLY A 187 -21.21 13.40 -7.09
CA GLY A 187 -20.07 12.79 -6.41
C GLY A 187 -19.53 11.55 -7.14
N GLY A 188 -20.43 10.68 -7.63
CA GLY A 188 -20.08 9.51 -8.43
C GLY A 188 -19.45 9.87 -9.77
N ALA A 189 -19.97 10.91 -10.46
CA ALA A 189 -19.40 11.39 -11.71
C ALA A 189 -17.98 11.96 -11.51
N VAL A 190 -17.79 12.80 -10.49
CA VAL A 190 -16.47 13.37 -10.15
C VAL A 190 -15.49 12.27 -9.80
N ALA A 191 -15.87 11.32 -8.94
CA ALA A 191 -15.04 10.18 -8.58
C ALA A 191 -14.73 9.30 -9.79
N GLY A 192 -15.73 9.03 -10.66
CA GLY A 192 -15.58 8.25 -11.89
C GLY A 192 -14.61 8.90 -12.88
N VAL A 193 -14.78 10.18 -13.15
CA VAL A 193 -13.87 10.95 -14.01
C VAL A 193 -12.46 10.96 -13.41
N GLY A 194 -12.33 11.21 -12.12
CA GLY A 194 -11.05 11.18 -11.41
C GLY A 194 -10.34 9.82 -11.51
N ALA A 195 -11.08 8.73 -11.36
CA ALA A 195 -10.53 7.38 -11.48
C ALA A 195 -10.14 7.03 -12.91
N ILE A 196 -10.95 7.43 -13.91
CA ILE A 196 -10.62 7.23 -15.33
C ILE A 196 -9.35 8.03 -15.66
N LEU A 197 -9.26 9.28 -15.27
CA LEU A 197 -8.07 10.11 -15.48
C LEU A 197 -6.84 9.53 -14.79
N ALA A 198 -6.96 9.13 -13.52
CA ALA A 198 -5.88 8.48 -12.80
C ALA A 198 -5.45 7.17 -13.46
N SER A 199 -6.40 6.38 -13.98
CA SER A 199 -6.13 5.16 -14.73
C SER A 199 -5.40 5.47 -16.04
N ILE A 200 -5.85 6.46 -16.81
CA ILE A 200 -5.20 6.87 -18.08
C ILE A 200 -3.76 7.34 -17.80
N ILE A 201 -3.56 8.20 -16.80
CA ILE A 201 -2.23 8.69 -16.41
C ILE A 201 -1.34 7.51 -16.01
N PHE A 202 -1.84 6.61 -15.17
CA PHE A 202 -1.10 5.44 -14.74
C PHE A 202 -0.75 4.51 -15.92
N PHE A 203 -1.71 4.23 -16.83
CA PHE A 203 -1.47 3.46 -18.06
C PHE A 203 -0.45 4.14 -18.99
N ALA A 204 -0.57 5.45 -19.18
CA ALA A 204 0.35 6.21 -20.01
C ALA A 204 1.79 6.19 -19.45
N LEU A 205 1.94 6.28 -18.14
CA LEU A 205 3.25 6.19 -17.47
C LEU A 205 3.82 4.78 -17.49
N ALA A 206 3.01 3.78 -17.19
CA ALA A 206 3.45 2.38 -17.11
C ALA A 206 3.68 1.73 -18.49
N GLY A 207 2.94 2.18 -19.50
CA GLY A 207 3.13 1.72 -20.89
C GLY A 207 4.41 2.22 -21.56
N HIS A 208 5.05 3.26 -21.00
CA HIS A 208 6.24 3.90 -21.56
C HIS A 208 7.35 4.04 -20.51
N PRO A 209 8.03 2.96 -20.11
CA PRO A 209 9.11 3.01 -19.14
C PRO A 209 10.25 3.94 -19.56
N GLU A 210 10.44 4.16 -20.86
CA GLU A 210 11.40 5.12 -21.39
C GLU A 210 11.03 6.60 -21.08
N ARG A 211 9.74 6.91 -20.97
CA ARG A 211 9.28 8.23 -20.50
C ARG A 211 9.50 8.39 -19.00
N LEU A 212 9.31 7.32 -18.25
CA LEU A 212 9.61 7.28 -16.83
C LEU A 212 11.12 7.44 -16.58
N GLY A 213 11.97 6.79 -17.38
CA GLY A 213 13.42 6.96 -17.38
C GLY A 213 13.86 8.40 -17.72
N ARG A 214 13.19 9.05 -18.69
CA ARG A 214 13.45 10.48 -19.00
C ARG A 214 13.01 11.42 -17.89
N PHE A 215 11.97 11.09 -17.15
CA PHE A 215 11.54 11.86 -15.98
C PHE A 215 12.58 11.76 -14.86
N THR A 216 13.22 10.58 -14.67
CA THR A 216 14.32 10.40 -13.71
C THR A 216 15.58 11.16 -14.11
N LEU A 217 15.89 11.29 -15.41
CA LEU A 217 17.00 12.12 -15.92
C LEU A 217 16.77 13.62 -15.65
N GLY A 218 15.51 14.08 -15.63
CA GLY A 218 15.16 15.43 -15.16
C GLY A 218 15.42 15.66 -13.68
N ILE A 219 15.20 14.62 -12.89
CA ILE A 219 15.42 14.62 -11.44
C ILE A 219 16.93 14.57 -11.09
N GLU A 220 17.78 13.97 -11.94
CA GLU A 220 19.24 13.94 -11.77
C GLU A 220 19.88 15.33 -11.68
N ARG A 221 19.21 16.37 -12.23
CA ARG A 221 19.67 17.76 -12.14
C ARG A 221 19.43 18.39 -10.76
N VAL A 222 18.54 17.81 -9.95
CA VAL A 222 18.10 18.37 -8.66
C VAL A 222 18.55 17.49 -7.48
N LEU A 223 18.75 16.18 -7.70
CA LEU A 223 19.14 15.25 -6.64
C LEU A 223 20.64 14.87 -6.71
N PRO A 224 21.27 14.58 -5.55
CA PRO A 224 22.61 13.98 -5.52
C PRO A 224 22.69 12.67 -6.33
N ARG A 225 23.81 12.44 -7.03
CA ARG A 225 23.99 11.31 -7.96
C ARG A 225 23.69 9.92 -7.37
N ALA A 226 23.88 9.74 -6.07
CA ALA A 226 23.55 8.46 -5.40
C ALA A 226 22.03 8.27 -5.31
N LEU A 227 21.28 9.34 -4.98
CA LEU A 227 19.81 9.35 -4.92
C LEU A 227 19.18 9.14 -6.28
N ALA A 228 19.68 9.83 -7.29
CA ALA A 228 19.20 9.72 -8.66
C ALA A 228 19.36 8.29 -9.19
N ARG A 229 20.49 7.62 -8.90
CA ARG A 229 20.72 6.22 -9.26
C ARG A 229 19.79 5.25 -8.52
N ALA A 230 19.54 5.47 -7.22
CA ALA A 230 18.62 4.66 -6.44
C ALA A 230 17.17 4.83 -6.96
N ALA A 231 16.75 6.06 -7.23
CA ALA A 231 15.45 6.37 -7.83
C ALA A 231 15.29 5.75 -9.22
N ALA A 232 16.31 5.82 -10.07
CA ALA A 232 16.29 5.22 -11.40
C ALA A 232 16.13 3.68 -11.33
N ARG A 233 16.88 3.01 -10.45
CA ARG A 233 16.74 1.55 -10.23
C ARG A 233 15.35 1.19 -9.69
N PHE A 234 14.83 1.98 -8.73
CA PHE A 234 13.48 1.76 -8.21
C PHE A 234 12.44 1.87 -9.31
N VAL A 235 12.50 2.94 -10.13
CA VAL A 235 11.59 3.18 -11.25
C VAL A 235 11.70 2.06 -12.29
N GLU A 236 12.90 1.62 -12.63
CA GLU A 236 13.10 0.52 -13.59
C GLU A 236 12.51 -0.79 -13.07
N THR A 237 12.81 -1.16 -11.82
CA THR A 237 12.30 -2.40 -11.20
C THR A 237 10.78 -2.31 -10.97
N PHE A 238 10.26 -1.14 -10.64
CA PHE A 238 8.84 -0.87 -10.53
C PHE A 238 8.14 -1.02 -11.88
N ALA A 239 8.73 -0.48 -12.96
CA ALA A 239 8.21 -0.63 -14.31
C ALA A 239 8.20 -2.08 -14.79
N GLN A 240 9.18 -2.91 -14.36
CA GLN A 240 9.15 -4.36 -14.60
C GLN A 240 7.96 -5.02 -13.89
N GLY A 241 7.63 -4.61 -12.66
CA GLY A 241 6.43 -5.07 -11.94
C GLY A 241 5.13 -4.71 -12.64
N LEU A 242 5.13 -3.65 -13.46
CA LEU A 242 4.01 -3.26 -14.29
C LEU A 242 4.01 -3.93 -15.68
N ALA A 243 4.88 -4.91 -15.92
CA ALA A 243 4.98 -5.63 -17.20
C ALA A 243 3.66 -6.32 -17.62
N VAL A 244 2.77 -6.65 -16.65
CA VAL A 244 1.42 -7.15 -16.93
C VAL A 244 0.59 -6.17 -17.76
N MET A 245 0.87 -4.86 -17.67
CA MET A 245 0.16 -3.83 -18.44
C MET A 245 0.50 -3.90 -19.95
N ARG A 246 1.63 -4.52 -20.31
CA ARG A 246 1.99 -4.80 -21.68
C ARG A 246 1.31 -6.05 -22.26
N GLN A 247 0.59 -6.79 -21.42
CA GLN A 247 -0.17 -7.98 -21.80
C GLN A 247 -1.67 -7.70 -21.64
N PRO A 248 -2.33 -7.09 -22.63
CA PRO A 248 -3.71 -6.61 -22.48
C PRO A 248 -4.68 -7.73 -22.11
N GLY A 249 -4.48 -8.94 -22.62
CA GLY A 249 -5.33 -10.09 -22.23
C GLY A 249 -5.25 -10.43 -20.74
N ARG A 250 -4.07 -10.36 -20.11
CA ARG A 250 -3.92 -10.61 -18.67
C ARG A 250 -4.51 -9.50 -17.83
N LEU A 251 -4.37 -8.26 -18.30
CA LEU A 251 -4.96 -7.12 -17.62
C LEU A 251 -6.49 -7.17 -17.65
N VAL A 252 -7.06 -7.51 -18.81
CA VAL A 252 -8.51 -7.74 -18.95
C VAL A 252 -8.97 -8.91 -18.05
N ALA A 253 -8.22 -10.01 -18.00
CA ALA A 253 -8.52 -11.12 -17.10
C ALA A 253 -8.45 -10.70 -15.62
N ALA A 254 -7.45 -9.92 -15.20
CA ALA A 254 -7.35 -9.40 -13.85
C ALA A 254 -8.50 -8.43 -13.50
N LEU A 255 -8.89 -7.57 -14.44
CA LEU A 255 -10.07 -6.72 -14.31
C LEU A 255 -11.35 -7.56 -14.24
N ALA A 256 -11.51 -8.54 -15.11
CA ALA A 256 -12.67 -9.45 -15.09
C ALA A 256 -12.77 -10.20 -13.76
N LEU A 257 -11.66 -10.67 -13.18
CA LEU A 257 -11.62 -11.27 -11.84
C LEU A 257 -11.91 -10.29 -10.71
N SER A 258 -11.76 -8.99 -10.94
CA SER A 258 -12.12 -7.97 -9.95
C SER A 258 -13.64 -7.86 -9.78
N PHE A 259 -14.46 -8.14 -10.80
CA PHE A 259 -15.92 -8.12 -10.69
C PHE A 259 -16.46 -9.17 -9.72
N PRO A 260 -16.20 -10.49 -9.87
CA PRO A 260 -16.70 -11.48 -8.92
C PRO A 260 -16.15 -11.22 -7.49
N LEU A 261 -14.92 -10.70 -7.35
CA LEU A 261 -14.36 -10.29 -6.08
C LEU A 261 -15.19 -9.20 -5.40
N TRP A 262 -15.48 -8.10 -6.10
CA TRP A 262 -16.25 -6.99 -5.54
C TRP A 262 -17.75 -7.31 -5.43
N ILE A 263 -18.27 -8.16 -6.30
CA ILE A 263 -19.62 -8.71 -6.19
C ILE A 263 -19.74 -9.58 -4.92
N SER A 264 -18.75 -10.41 -4.58
CA SER A 264 -18.78 -11.20 -3.33
C SER A 264 -18.82 -10.31 -2.08
N ILE A 265 -18.15 -9.15 -2.10
CA ILE A 265 -18.25 -8.14 -1.04
C ILE A 265 -19.66 -7.55 -1.00
N ALA A 266 -20.22 -7.16 -2.15
CA ALA A 266 -21.58 -6.63 -2.25
C ALA A 266 -22.65 -7.64 -1.78
N VAL A 267 -22.46 -8.94 -2.08
CA VAL A 267 -23.30 -10.04 -1.56
C VAL A 267 -23.23 -10.09 -0.03
N GLY A 268 -22.03 -10.00 0.57
CA GLY A 268 -21.89 -9.97 2.02
C GLY A 268 -22.59 -8.76 2.66
N ILE A 269 -22.48 -7.58 2.06
CA ILE A 269 -23.20 -6.37 2.50
C ILE A 269 -24.71 -6.60 2.44
N TRP A 270 -25.20 -7.11 1.33
CA TRP A 270 -26.64 -7.35 1.13
C TRP A 270 -27.20 -8.40 2.08
N LEU A 271 -26.51 -9.52 2.24
CA LEU A 271 -26.91 -10.61 3.13
C LEU A 271 -26.93 -10.16 4.60
N THR A 272 -25.88 -9.44 5.06
CA THR A 272 -25.88 -8.90 6.43
C THR A 272 -27.01 -7.90 6.63
N SER A 273 -27.24 -7.01 5.69
CA SER A 273 -28.37 -6.07 5.78
C SER A 273 -29.72 -6.80 5.89
N ARG A 274 -29.92 -7.85 5.09
CA ARG A 274 -31.13 -8.70 5.18
C ARG A 274 -31.23 -9.43 6.50
N ALA A 275 -30.12 -9.93 7.02
CA ALA A 275 -30.09 -10.59 8.33
C ALA A 275 -30.61 -9.69 9.45
N PHE A 276 -30.37 -8.38 9.35
CA PHE A 276 -30.89 -7.36 10.26
C PHE A 276 -32.19 -6.73 9.79
N HIS A 277 -32.94 -7.36 8.86
CA HIS A 277 -34.22 -6.85 8.33
C HIS A 277 -34.13 -5.47 7.66
N ILE A 278 -32.93 -5.06 7.22
CA ILE A 278 -32.71 -3.86 6.42
C ILE A 278 -32.89 -4.25 4.95
N THR A 279 -33.96 -3.78 4.32
CA THR A 279 -34.37 -4.22 2.99
C THR A 279 -34.05 -3.17 1.93
N PHE A 280 -33.29 -3.60 0.93
CA PHE A 280 -33.02 -2.86 -0.31
C PHE A 280 -32.67 -3.84 -1.44
N PRO A 281 -32.79 -3.44 -2.71
CA PRO A 281 -32.46 -4.30 -3.84
C PRO A 281 -30.94 -4.57 -3.86
N PHE A 282 -30.53 -5.76 -4.36
CA PHE A 282 -29.10 -6.12 -4.41
C PHE A 282 -28.23 -5.05 -5.09
N SER A 283 -28.71 -4.41 -6.15
CA SER A 283 -27.99 -3.34 -6.85
C SER A 283 -27.62 -2.17 -5.94
N ALA A 284 -28.43 -1.88 -4.90
CA ALA A 284 -28.15 -0.82 -3.94
C ALA A 284 -26.97 -1.13 -3.00
N SER A 285 -26.57 -2.41 -2.91
CA SER A 285 -25.32 -2.79 -2.21
C SER A 285 -24.09 -2.12 -2.81
N PHE A 286 -24.14 -1.73 -4.09
CA PHE A 286 -23.03 -1.02 -4.73
C PHE A 286 -22.88 0.42 -4.21
N LEU A 287 -24.00 1.07 -3.83
CA LEU A 287 -23.94 2.34 -3.12
C LEU A 287 -23.33 2.18 -1.73
N VAL A 288 -23.83 1.21 -0.95
CA VAL A 288 -23.30 0.93 0.40
C VAL A 288 -21.81 0.58 0.31
N MET A 289 -21.43 -0.26 -0.64
CA MET A 289 -20.03 -0.65 -0.88
C MET A 289 -19.14 0.56 -1.21
N MET A 290 -19.62 1.47 -2.07
CA MET A 290 -18.88 2.69 -2.40
C MET A 290 -18.65 3.57 -1.17
N MET A 291 -19.68 3.74 -0.35
CA MET A 291 -19.59 4.50 0.90
C MET A 291 -18.66 3.82 1.93
N LEU A 292 -18.68 2.48 2.01
CA LEU A 292 -17.74 1.73 2.84
C LEU A 292 -16.29 1.88 2.37
N VAL A 293 -16.03 1.93 1.07
CA VAL A 293 -14.67 2.19 0.53
C VAL A 293 -14.18 3.57 0.97
N VAL A 294 -15.05 4.59 0.97
CA VAL A 294 -14.73 5.91 1.52
C VAL A 294 -14.46 5.83 3.02
N GLY A 295 -15.30 5.10 3.79
CA GLY A 295 -15.11 4.90 5.23
C GLY A 295 -13.80 4.21 5.58
N VAL A 296 -13.42 3.20 4.80
CA VAL A 296 -12.14 2.48 4.96
C VAL A 296 -10.94 3.35 4.57
N ALA A 297 -11.12 4.36 3.71
CA ALA A 297 -10.03 5.30 3.36
C ALA A 297 -9.60 6.18 4.54
N VAL A 298 -10.46 6.35 5.55
CA VAL A 298 -10.11 7.03 6.81
C VAL A 298 -9.03 6.19 7.53
N PRO A 299 -7.86 6.77 7.86
CA PRO A 299 -6.71 6.02 8.36
C PRO A 299 -6.84 5.65 9.85
N THR A 300 -7.86 4.84 10.19
CA THR A 300 -8.07 4.30 11.52
C THR A 300 -7.62 2.83 11.59
N PRO A 301 -7.11 2.34 12.75
CA PRO A 301 -6.74 0.95 12.93
C PRO A 301 -7.93 0.03 12.66
N GLY A 302 -7.75 -0.98 11.81
CA GLY A 302 -8.81 -1.91 11.42
C GLY A 302 -10.03 -1.24 10.75
N ALA A 303 -9.91 -0.01 10.25
CA ALA A 303 -11.01 0.81 9.72
C ALA A 303 -12.15 1.08 10.74
N ILE A 304 -11.87 0.91 12.05
CA ILE A 304 -12.85 1.12 13.14
C ILE A 304 -13.32 2.58 13.14
N GLY A 305 -14.61 2.78 13.30
CA GLY A 305 -15.28 4.08 13.26
C GLY A 305 -15.71 4.46 11.84
N GLY A 306 -14.78 4.65 10.91
CA GLY A 306 -15.11 5.03 9.53
C GLY A 306 -16.01 4.02 8.82
N TYR A 307 -15.63 2.74 8.84
CA TYR A 307 -16.45 1.67 8.25
C TYR A 307 -17.87 1.65 8.83
N HIS A 308 -18.00 1.72 10.16
CA HIS A 308 -19.28 1.67 10.86
C HIS A 308 -20.14 2.89 10.55
N ALA A 309 -19.60 4.10 10.70
CA ALA A 309 -20.34 5.34 10.47
C ALA A 309 -20.82 5.48 9.02
N PHE A 310 -20.02 5.09 8.04
CA PHE A 310 -20.42 5.16 6.63
C PHE A 310 -21.46 4.11 6.26
N PHE A 311 -21.41 2.89 6.84
CA PHE A 311 -22.46 1.90 6.67
C PHE A 311 -23.78 2.41 7.24
N GLN A 312 -23.79 2.77 8.54
CA GLN A 312 -24.93 3.29 9.24
C GLN A 312 -25.57 4.48 8.50
N PHE A 313 -24.75 5.52 8.23
CA PHE A 313 -25.21 6.70 7.49
C PHE A 313 -25.92 6.32 6.18
N THR A 314 -25.36 5.39 5.44
CA THR A 314 -25.90 5.01 4.14
C THR A 314 -27.24 4.29 4.28
N VAL A 315 -27.34 3.31 5.18
CA VAL A 315 -28.58 2.53 5.31
C VAL A 315 -29.70 3.31 5.97
N GLU A 316 -29.40 4.22 6.89
CA GLU A 316 -30.39 5.12 7.49
C GLU A 316 -30.88 6.15 6.47
N THR A 317 -29.94 6.84 5.80
CA THR A 317 -30.27 7.95 4.90
C THR A 317 -31.01 7.50 3.64
N PHE A 318 -30.56 6.40 3.02
CA PHE A 318 -31.08 5.98 1.72
C PHE A 318 -32.11 4.86 1.80
N PHE A 319 -32.12 4.06 2.87
CA PHE A 319 -33.00 2.90 2.99
C PHE A 319 -33.91 2.95 4.22
N ASN A 320 -33.86 4.05 4.97
CA ASN A 320 -34.68 4.29 6.16
C ASN A 320 -34.57 3.17 7.21
N ALA A 321 -33.34 2.65 7.38
CA ALA A 321 -33.06 1.63 8.39
C ALA A 321 -33.24 2.22 9.79
N GLN A 322 -33.76 1.42 10.72
CA GLN A 322 -33.82 1.77 12.13
C GLN A 322 -32.39 1.85 12.68
N HIS A 323 -32.12 2.84 13.55
CA HIS A 323 -30.79 3.16 14.06
C HIS A 323 -30.07 1.95 14.67
N ASP A 324 -30.67 1.28 15.66
CA ASP A 324 -30.04 0.16 16.38
C ASP A 324 -29.77 -1.05 15.47
N ARG A 325 -30.65 -1.30 14.47
CA ARG A 325 -30.41 -2.30 13.42
C ARG A 325 -29.22 -1.94 12.53
N ALA A 326 -29.13 -0.68 12.15
CA ALA A 326 -28.01 -0.20 11.33
C ALA A 326 -26.68 -0.31 12.08
N VAL A 327 -26.68 0.03 13.39
CA VAL A 327 -25.51 -0.13 14.27
C VAL A 327 -25.13 -1.60 14.43
N GLY A 328 -26.10 -2.47 14.73
CA GLY A 328 -25.87 -3.92 14.86
C GLY A 328 -25.33 -4.55 13.58
N ALA A 329 -25.95 -4.22 12.44
CA ALA A 329 -25.51 -4.71 11.14
C ALA A 329 -24.09 -4.23 10.79
N ALA A 330 -23.75 -2.97 11.08
CA ALA A 330 -22.41 -2.42 10.86
C ALA A 330 -21.34 -3.16 11.68
N ILE A 331 -21.61 -3.40 12.96
CA ILE A 331 -20.70 -4.13 13.86
C ILE A 331 -20.49 -5.56 13.38
N VAL A 332 -21.58 -6.28 13.05
CA VAL A 332 -21.50 -7.68 12.64
C VAL A 332 -20.85 -7.82 11.27
N LEU A 333 -21.19 -6.94 10.31
CA LEU A 333 -20.55 -6.94 8.99
C LEU A 333 -19.05 -6.68 9.09
N HIS A 334 -18.64 -5.71 9.92
CA HIS A 334 -17.23 -5.44 10.17
C HIS A 334 -16.54 -6.65 10.81
N ALA A 335 -17.16 -7.25 11.83
CA ALA A 335 -16.61 -8.43 12.49
C ALA A 335 -16.41 -9.59 11.51
N ILE A 336 -17.41 -9.94 10.70
CA ILE A 336 -17.32 -11.02 9.70
C ILE A 336 -16.27 -10.70 8.62
N SER A 337 -16.13 -9.44 8.23
CA SER A 337 -15.19 -9.03 7.19
C SER A 337 -13.73 -9.03 7.64
N PHE A 338 -13.47 -8.71 8.92
CA PHE A 338 -12.10 -8.46 9.42
C PHE A 338 -11.59 -9.53 10.41
N LEU A 339 -12.43 -10.04 11.34
CA LEU A 339 -11.95 -10.97 12.38
C LEU A 339 -11.43 -12.30 11.82
N PRO A 340 -12.16 -13.02 10.93
CA PRO A 340 -11.71 -14.32 10.46
C PRO A 340 -10.36 -14.24 9.73
N VAL A 341 -10.18 -13.25 8.86
CA VAL A 341 -8.93 -13.07 8.13
C VAL A 341 -7.79 -12.61 9.05
N THR A 342 -8.08 -11.78 10.06
CA THR A 342 -7.09 -11.35 11.04
C THR A 342 -6.61 -12.52 11.90
N ILE A 343 -7.53 -13.36 12.39
CA ILE A 343 -7.19 -14.57 13.15
C ILE A 343 -6.37 -15.53 12.30
N LEU A 344 -6.83 -15.84 11.08
CA LEU A 344 -6.12 -16.74 10.17
C LEU A 344 -4.74 -16.18 9.80
N GLY A 345 -4.62 -14.87 9.59
CA GLY A 345 -3.35 -14.22 9.31
C GLY A 345 -2.38 -14.28 10.47
N LEU A 346 -2.87 -14.11 11.70
CA LEU A 346 -2.04 -14.29 12.91
C LEU A 346 -1.55 -15.73 13.06
N VAL A 347 -2.42 -16.73 12.77
CA VAL A 347 -2.01 -18.14 12.77
C VAL A 347 -0.90 -18.38 11.73
N TYR A 348 -1.05 -17.86 10.52
CA TYR A 348 -0.01 -17.98 9.50
C TYR A 348 1.28 -17.25 9.90
N MET A 349 1.20 -16.06 10.50
CA MET A 349 2.38 -15.34 11.01
C MET A 349 3.12 -16.16 12.07
N MET A 350 2.39 -16.76 13.04
CA MET A 350 2.99 -17.62 14.08
C MET A 350 3.67 -18.84 13.46
N ASN A 351 3.04 -19.51 12.49
CA ASN A 351 3.61 -20.66 11.80
C ASN A 351 4.88 -20.30 10.99
N GLU A 352 5.03 -19.04 10.62
CA GLU A 352 6.19 -18.52 9.89
C GLU A 352 7.27 -17.92 10.83
N GLY A 353 7.08 -18.00 12.14
CA GLY A 353 7.98 -17.39 13.12
C GLY A 353 8.00 -15.85 13.07
N LEU A 354 6.98 -15.24 12.41
CA LEU A 354 6.85 -13.79 12.33
C LEU A 354 6.10 -13.26 13.56
N THR A 355 6.76 -12.41 14.31
CA THR A 355 6.10 -11.62 15.37
C THR A 355 5.54 -10.31 14.79
N LEU A 356 4.53 -9.72 15.45
CA LEU A 356 4.02 -8.39 15.07
C LEU A 356 5.12 -7.32 15.10
N ALA A 357 6.05 -7.41 16.05
CA ALA A 357 7.21 -6.52 16.12
C ALA A 357 8.17 -6.75 14.93
N GLY A 358 8.39 -8.02 14.54
CA GLY A 358 9.16 -8.39 13.35
C GLY A 358 8.49 -7.89 12.07
N ALA A 359 7.19 -8.06 11.93
CA ALA A 359 6.41 -7.57 10.80
C ALA A 359 6.47 -6.03 10.68
N LYS A 360 6.39 -5.32 11.81
CA LYS A 360 6.56 -3.86 11.84
C LYS A 360 7.97 -3.45 11.38
N ARG A 361 9.03 -4.10 11.85
CA ARG A 361 10.41 -3.85 11.40
C ARG A 361 10.58 -4.13 9.92
N LEU A 362 9.99 -5.22 9.41
CA LEU A 362 10.00 -5.53 7.99
C LEU A 362 9.33 -4.44 7.15
N ALA A 363 8.22 -3.88 7.61
CA ALA A 363 7.54 -2.78 6.93
C ALA A 363 8.38 -1.49 6.93
N GLU A 364 9.10 -1.23 8.03
CA GLU A 364 10.01 -0.09 8.15
C GLU A 364 11.25 -0.24 7.25
N THR A 365 11.82 -1.46 7.16
CA THR A 365 13.01 -1.75 6.33
C THR A 365 12.66 -1.92 4.84
N ALA A 366 11.47 -2.40 4.51
CA ALA A 366 11.00 -2.57 3.12
C ALA A 366 10.45 -1.26 2.52
N ALA A 367 10.14 -0.26 3.35
CA ALA A 367 9.91 1.10 2.87
C ALA A 367 11.23 1.65 2.32
N PRO A 368 11.25 2.32 1.13
CA PRO A 368 12.47 2.92 0.62
C PRO A 368 13.04 3.86 1.68
N GLU A 369 14.21 3.53 2.21
CA GLU A 369 14.91 4.44 3.11
C GLU A 369 15.14 5.77 2.40
N PRO A 370 14.87 6.91 3.06
CA PRO A 370 15.42 8.18 2.64
C PRO A 370 16.95 7.99 2.68
N PRO A 371 17.67 8.31 1.60
CA PRO A 371 19.10 8.07 1.55
C PRO A 371 19.76 8.78 2.74
N GLU A 372 20.41 8.00 3.57
CA GLU A 372 21.34 8.52 4.55
C GLU A 372 22.34 9.41 3.82
N ALA A 373 22.45 10.65 4.28
CA ALA A 373 23.55 11.52 3.90
C ALA A 373 24.84 10.79 4.32
N THR A 374 25.40 10.05 3.40
CA THR A 374 26.76 9.50 3.56
C THR A 374 27.66 10.70 3.75
N THR A 375 27.97 10.99 5.00
CA THR A 375 29.08 11.87 5.37
C THR A 375 30.33 11.18 4.80
N ASP A 376 30.72 11.65 3.62
CA ASP A 376 31.92 11.20 2.92
C ASP A 376 33.14 11.65 3.75
N ARG A 377 33.42 10.89 4.81
CA ARG A 377 34.72 10.89 5.46
C ARG A 377 35.64 9.96 4.68
N GLN A 378 35.88 10.28 3.42
CA GLN A 378 37.12 9.87 2.80
C GLN A 378 38.23 10.68 3.48
N SER A 379 38.83 10.07 4.50
CA SER A 379 40.15 10.45 4.98
C SER A 379 41.05 10.51 3.76
N VAL A 380 41.44 11.71 3.37
CA VAL A 380 42.52 11.95 2.39
C VAL A 380 43.79 11.37 3.02
N GLU A 381 44.11 10.15 2.63
CA GLU A 381 45.42 9.53 2.94
C GLU A 381 46.48 10.34 2.16
N PRO A 382 47.49 10.91 2.81
CA PRO A 382 48.50 11.67 2.10
C PRO A 382 49.29 10.78 1.15
N MET A 383 49.28 11.16 -0.12
CA MET A 383 50.08 10.53 -1.21
C MET A 383 51.55 10.40 -0.78
N ARG A 384 52.04 9.17 -0.58
CA ARG A 384 53.50 8.89 -0.42
C ARG A 384 54.17 9.05 -1.78
N PRO A 385 55.35 9.69 -1.85
CA PRO A 385 56.06 9.84 -3.12
C PRO A 385 56.59 8.48 -3.60
N HIS A 386 56.47 8.27 -4.91
CA HIS A 386 56.96 7.07 -5.61
C HIS A 386 58.45 6.83 -5.37
N GLY A 387 58.74 5.77 -4.61
CA GLY A 387 60.09 5.19 -4.55
C GLY A 387 60.33 4.22 -5.72
N SER A 388 61.47 4.35 -6.37
CA SER A 388 61.99 3.58 -7.48
C SER A 388 61.97 2.07 -7.21
N HIS A 389 61.32 1.31 -8.11
CA HIS A 389 61.37 -0.14 -8.15
C HIS A 389 62.71 -0.62 -8.78
N PRO A 390 63.37 -1.63 -8.20
CA PRO A 390 64.46 -2.33 -8.88
C PRO A 390 63.90 -3.25 -10.00
N PRO A 391 64.71 -3.56 -11.04
CA PRO A 391 64.27 -4.34 -12.19
C PRO A 391 63.94 -5.79 -11.81
N ARG A 392 62.82 -6.29 -12.34
CA ARG A 392 62.42 -7.71 -12.24
C ARG A 392 63.39 -8.59 -13.02
N GLN A 393 63.92 -9.60 -12.36
CA GLN A 393 64.59 -10.72 -13.00
C GLN A 393 63.56 -11.73 -13.46
N ASP A 394 63.56 -12.07 -14.75
CA ASP A 394 62.70 -13.09 -15.33
C ASP A 394 63.14 -14.49 -14.91
N PRO A 395 62.24 -15.41 -14.56
CA PRO A 395 62.65 -16.82 -14.32
C PRO A 395 62.93 -17.57 -15.63
N PRO A 396 63.79 -18.56 -15.63
CA PRO A 396 64.23 -19.30 -16.84
C PRO A 396 63.06 -20.15 -17.39
N MET A 397 62.94 -20.14 -18.72
CA MET A 397 61.94 -20.91 -19.48
C MET A 397 62.22 -22.43 -19.28
N ALA A 398 61.23 -23.14 -18.77
CA ALA A 398 61.18 -24.60 -18.74
C ALA A 398 60.88 -25.13 -20.15
N ARG A 399 61.75 -26.01 -20.65
CA ARG A 399 61.59 -26.71 -21.94
C ARG A 399 60.45 -27.72 -21.83
N GLU A 400 59.55 -27.66 -22.75
CA GLU A 400 58.43 -28.58 -22.97
C GLU A 400 58.97 -29.91 -23.53
N PRO A 401 58.58 -31.12 -23.03
CA PRO A 401 58.93 -32.38 -23.67
C PRO A 401 57.98 -32.71 -24.83
N ALA A 402 58.60 -33.08 -25.97
CA ALA A 402 57.95 -33.47 -27.20
C ALA A 402 56.95 -34.62 -27.01
N ARG A 403 55.71 -34.45 -27.42
CA ARG A 403 54.72 -35.54 -27.58
C ARG A 403 55.04 -36.37 -28.80
N ARG A 404 55.42 -37.67 -28.61
CA ARG A 404 55.40 -38.68 -29.64
C ARG A 404 53.98 -39.04 -30.03
N TRP A 405 53.72 -39.04 -31.36
CA TRP A 405 52.59 -39.68 -31.97
C TRP A 405 53.00 -41.16 -32.20
N THR A 406 52.18 -42.08 -31.75
CA THR A 406 52.14 -43.47 -32.26
C THR A 406 50.66 -43.86 -32.39
N GLU A 407 50.31 -44.20 -33.62
CA GLU A 407 49.28 -45.07 -34.18
C GLU A 407 47.89 -45.14 -33.51
#